data_9ddcb479a21d0215697c57b0a983d6d9
#
_entry.id   9ddcb479a21d0215697c57b0a983d6d9
#
_cell.length_a   1.000
_cell.length_b   1.000
_cell.length_c   1.000
_cell.angle_alpha   90.00
_cell.angle_beta   90.00
_cell.angle_gamma   90.00
#
_symmetry.space_group_name_H-M   'P 1'
#
loop_
_entity.id
_entity.type
_entity.pdbx_description
1 polymer ?
#
loop_
_entity_poly.entity_id
_entity_poly.type
_entity_poly.pdbx_seq_one_letter_code
_entity_poly.pdbx_strand_id
1 'polypeptide(L)'
;TGNNSYTGSTTISAGLLKILRDDPTSYLAATSGFTGPGNLTIESSAGSFTADIVTGTHVQLAGTALGDLIIGKSGNTRQIDLSSNITTTNIQTYNGPVRLVGGDRTVSTTNSNVVFASTVNSDGTARALTVTNGTGDTTFSSAIGGSAPVSTLTITSDQLTAGAITLNGALTATLG
;
A
#
# COMPACT_ATOMS: atom_id res chain seq x y z
N THR A 1 19.63 9.43 -16.49
CA THR A 1 19.07 8.36 -15.65
C THR A 1 20.10 7.93 -14.61
N GLY A 2 20.35 8.74 -13.57
CA GLY A 2 21.22 8.39 -12.45
C GLY A 2 20.41 7.82 -11.28
N ASN A 3 21.03 6.98 -10.46
CA ASN A 3 20.47 6.60 -9.18
C ASN A 3 20.43 7.85 -8.29
N ASN A 4 19.31 8.07 -7.62
CA ASN A 4 19.21 9.11 -6.61
C ASN A 4 19.89 8.60 -5.33
N SER A 5 20.99 9.24 -4.93
CA SER A 5 21.82 8.78 -3.81
C SER A 5 21.76 9.71 -2.58
N TYR A 6 20.73 10.58 -2.48
CA TYR A 6 20.60 11.38 -1.27
C TYR A 6 20.15 10.51 -0.07
N THR A 7 20.68 10.82 1.12
CA THR A 7 20.44 10.06 2.34
C THR A 7 19.41 10.70 3.27
N GLY A 8 18.90 11.89 2.95
CA GLY A 8 17.90 12.61 3.72
C GLY A 8 16.46 12.17 3.39
N SER A 9 15.52 12.49 4.29
CA SER A 9 14.10 12.35 3.99
C SER A 9 13.63 13.36 2.95
N THR A 10 12.61 12.99 2.16
CA THR A 10 11.92 13.90 1.26
C THR A 10 10.64 14.38 1.92
N THR A 11 10.58 15.66 2.29
CA THR A 11 9.37 16.27 2.85
C THR A 11 8.49 16.84 1.74
N ILE A 12 7.25 16.38 1.67
CA ILE A 12 6.22 16.90 0.76
C ILE A 12 5.34 17.83 1.61
N SER A 13 5.69 19.12 1.64
CA SER A 13 5.02 20.09 2.52
C SER A 13 3.59 20.40 2.08
N ALA A 14 3.29 20.32 0.79
CA ALA A 14 1.96 20.50 0.20
C ALA A 14 1.93 19.99 -1.25
N GLY A 15 0.73 19.82 -1.80
CA GLY A 15 0.54 19.43 -3.19
C GLY A 15 0.86 17.96 -3.44
N LEU A 16 1.25 17.64 -4.66
CA LEU A 16 1.51 16.27 -5.13
C LEU A 16 2.95 16.12 -5.62
N LEU A 17 3.68 15.18 -5.01
CA LEU A 17 4.88 14.61 -5.61
C LEU A 17 4.49 13.37 -6.41
N LYS A 18 4.64 13.44 -7.74
CA LYS A 18 4.44 12.30 -8.62
C LYS A 18 5.77 11.77 -9.12
N ILE A 19 6.03 10.50 -8.85
CA ILE A 19 7.23 9.80 -9.29
C ILE A 19 6.84 8.84 -10.40
N LEU A 20 7.36 9.08 -11.60
CA LEU A 20 7.17 8.20 -12.76
C LEU A 20 8.38 7.29 -12.89
N ARG A 21 8.20 5.98 -12.70
CA ARG A 21 9.26 4.97 -12.77
C ARG A 21 8.73 3.65 -13.29
N ASP A 22 9.36 3.14 -14.33
CA ASP A 22 9.03 1.82 -14.87
C ASP A 22 9.70 0.73 -14.02
N ASP A 23 10.96 0.94 -13.60
CA ASP A 23 11.66 0.08 -12.64
C ASP A 23 11.72 0.74 -11.26
N PRO A 24 10.89 0.32 -10.30
CA PRO A 24 10.88 0.92 -8.97
C PRO A 24 12.08 0.52 -8.11
N THR A 25 12.84 -0.52 -8.49
CA THR A 25 13.94 -1.07 -7.68
C THR A 25 15.17 -0.18 -7.69
N SER A 26 15.37 0.60 -8.74
CA SER A 26 16.64 1.32 -8.99
C SER A 26 16.71 2.73 -8.38
N TYR A 27 15.62 3.34 -7.87
CA TYR A 27 15.60 4.79 -7.67
C TYR A 27 14.89 5.32 -6.43
N LEU A 28 14.24 4.48 -5.67
CA LEU A 28 13.47 4.90 -4.50
C LEU A 28 14.14 4.52 -3.17
N ALA A 29 15.39 4.09 -3.20
CA ALA A 29 16.20 3.84 -2.03
C ALA A 29 16.61 5.16 -1.36
N ALA A 30 15.64 5.90 -0.86
CA ALA A 30 15.90 6.95 0.12
C ALA A 30 16.00 6.27 1.48
N THR A 31 17.15 6.32 2.11
CA THR A 31 17.37 5.71 3.43
C THR A 31 16.52 6.33 4.54
N SER A 32 15.83 7.43 4.28
CA SER A 32 15.07 8.19 5.28
C SER A 32 13.61 8.45 4.92
N GLY A 33 13.15 8.00 3.75
CA GLY A 33 11.74 7.95 3.35
C GLY A 33 11.05 9.28 3.02
N PHE A 34 9.79 9.17 2.64
CA PHE A 34 8.90 10.29 2.34
C PHE A 34 8.09 10.67 3.59
N THR A 35 7.89 11.96 3.81
CA THR A 35 7.15 12.50 4.94
C THR A 35 6.43 13.82 4.57
N GLY A 36 5.58 14.32 5.45
CA GLY A 36 4.89 15.61 5.28
C GLY A 36 3.44 15.46 4.80
N PRO A 37 2.63 16.53 4.88
CA PRO A 37 1.19 16.47 4.61
C PRO A 37 0.81 16.47 3.11
N GLY A 38 1.79 16.54 2.21
CA GLY A 38 1.54 16.46 0.77
C GLY A 38 1.28 15.02 0.30
N ASN A 39 0.83 14.91 -0.93
CA ASN A 39 0.44 13.64 -1.53
C ASN A 39 1.61 13.00 -2.29
N LEU A 40 1.68 11.67 -2.28
CA LEU A 40 2.68 10.90 -3.00
C LEU A 40 2.01 9.92 -3.97
N THR A 41 2.38 10.02 -5.24
CA THR A 41 2.03 9.02 -6.25
C THR A 41 3.31 8.42 -6.83
N ILE A 42 3.38 7.09 -6.87
CA ILE A 42 4.46 6.35 -7.51
C ILE A 42 3.84 5.43 -8.53
N GLU A 43 4.13 5.65 -9.81
CA GLU A 43 3.54 4.86 -10.89
C GLU A 43 4.53 4.66 -12.05
N SER A 44 4.25 3.68 -12.89
CA SER A 44 4.96 3.50 -14.16
C SER A 44 4.46 4.47 -15.21
N SER A 45 5.34 4.97 -16.07
CA SER A 45 4.98 5.73 -17.27
C SER A 45 4.28 4.84 -18.30
N ALA A 46 4.66 3.55 -18.36
CA ALA A 46 4.17 2.56 -19.32
C ALA A 46 2.87 1.84 -18.93
N GLY A 47 2.31 2.11 -17.74
CA GLY A 47 1.08 1.45 -17.25
C GLY A 47 1.33 0.38 -16.19
N SER A 48 2.41 -0.38 -16.25
CA SER A 48 2.83 -1.33 -15.21
C SER A 48 4.31 -1.16 -14.89
N PHE A 49 4.69 -1.39 -13.64
CA PHE A 49 6.09 -1.53 -13.28
C PHE A 49 6.72 -2.73 -14.01
N THR A 50 8.03 -2.72 -14.21
CA THR A 50 8.79 -3.84 -14.78
C THR A 50 9.25 -4.83 -13.71
N ALA A 51 9.29 -4.41 -12.45
CA ALA A 51 9.62 -5.22 -11.28
C ALA A 51 8.65 -4.93 -10.12
N ASP A 52 8.66 -5.79 -9.11
CA ASP A 52 7.83 -5.62 -7.92
C ASP A 52 8.32 -4.42 -7.09
N ILE A 53 7.39 -3.68 -6.50
CA ILE A 53 7.70 -2.57 -5.61
C ILE A 53 7.55 -3.00 -4.16
N VAL A 54 8.55 -2.73 -3.32
CA VAL A 54 8.57 -3.15 -1.91
C VAL A 54 8.53 -1.92 -1.02
N THR A 55 7.47 -1.77 -0.22
CA THR A 55 7.40 -0.73 0.80
C THR A 55 8.40 -1.04 1.92
N GLY A 56 9.00 0.00 2.52
CA GLY A 56 10.07 -0.19 3.49
C GLY A 56 11.45 -0.48 2.89
N THR A 57 11.53 -0.75 1.58
CA THR A 57 12.78 -0.93 0.84
C THR A 57 12.86 0.04 -0.34
N HIS A 58 11.99 -0.13 -1.34
CA HIS A 58 11.98 0.74 -2.51
C HIS A 58 11.23 2.06 -2.23
N VAL A 59 10.19 2.00 -1.42
CA VAL A 59 9.41 3.13 -0.93
C VAL A 59 9.45 3.13 0.56
N GLN A 60 10.28 3.95 1.16
CA GLN A 60 10.28 4.16 2.60
C GLN A 60 9.31 5.31 2.93
N LEU A 61 8.42 5.05 3.86
CA LEU A 61 7.49 6.02 4.39
C LEU A 61 7.96 6.32 5.82
N ALA A 62 8.63 7.46 5.99
CA ALA A 62 9.20 7.87 7.27
C ALA A 62 8.15 8.56 8.11
N GLY A 63 7.56 7.82 9.00
CA GLY A 63 6.64 8.37 10.00
C GLY A 63 5.26 8.67 9.45
N THR A 64 4.50 9.36 10.24
CA THR A 64 3.13 9.77 10.00
C THR A 64 3.08 11.04 9.18
N ALA A 65 2.06 11.19 8.37
CA ALA A 65 1.56 12.44 7.83
C ALA A 65 1.71 12.68 6.34
N LEU A 66 1.94 11.66 5.52
CA LEU A 66 1.58 11.79 4.10
C LEU A 66 0.07 12.04 4.00
N GLY A 67 -0.31 12.91 3.08
CA GLY A 67 -1.69 13.07 2.65
C GLY A 67 -2.17 11.80 1.95
N ASP A 68 -2.34 11.83 0.64
CA ASP A 68 -2.64 10.63 -0.15
C ASP A 68 -1.39 9.82 -0.45
N LEU A 69 -1.55 8.49 -0.53
CA LEU A 69 -0.55 7.58 -1.08
C LEU A 69 -1.18 6.76 -2.21
N ILE A 70 -0.62 6.87 -3.40
CA ILE A 70 -1.01 6.03 -4.54
C ILE A 70 0.21 5.28 -5.04
N ILE A 71 0.13 3.95 -5.05
CA ILE A 71 1.17 3.08 -5.61
C ILE A 71 0.61 2.31 -6.79
N GLY A 72 1.28 2.43 -7.93
CA GLY A 72 0.87 1.85 -9.18
C GLY A 72 -0.13 2.70 -9.95
N LYS A 73 -0.41 2.29 -11.16
CA LYS A 73 -1.38 2.88 -12.08
C LYS A 73 -2.40 1.81 -12.44
N SER A 74 -3.58 2.22 -12.86
CA SER A 74 -4.58 1.28 -13.40
C SER A 74 -3.96 0.42 -14.49
N GLY A 75 -4.08 -0.92 -14.36
CA GLY A 75 -3.43 -1.89 -15.24
C GLY A 75 -2.04 -2.36 -14.77
N ASN A 76 -1.55 -1.91 -13.61
CA ASN A 76 -0.31 -2.46 -13.05
C ASN A 76 -0.49 -3.93 -12.67
N THR A 77 0.36 -4.79 -13.23
CA THR A 77 0.35 -6.25 -13.01
C THR A 77 1.46 -6.70 -12.05
N ARG A 78 2.40 -5.81 -11.69
CA ARG A 78 3.49 -6.12 -10.76
C ARG A 78 3.04 -6.01 -9.32
N GLN A 79 3.63 -6.83 -8.46
CA GLN A 79 3.27 -6.88 -7.06
C GLN A 79 3.70 -5.61 -6.32
N ILE A 80 2.87 -5.25 -5.37
CA ILE A 80 3.13 -4.24 -4.36
C ILE A 80 3.33 -4.98 -3.04
N ASP A 81 4.58 -5.15 -2.64
CA ASP A 81 4.96 -5.86 -1.43
C ASP A 81 4.86 -4.93 -0.22
N LEU A 82 3.92 -5.21 0.66
CA LEU A 82 3.83 -4.51 1.94
C LEU A 82 4.77 -5.19 2.94
N SER A 83 5.98 -4.65 3.09
CA SER A 83 6.97 -5.12 4.07
C SER A 83 7.03 -4.23 5.31
N SER A 84 6.26 -3.15 5.36
CA SER A 84 6.10 -2.24 6.49
C SER A 84 4.63 -1.86 6.68
N ASN A 85 4.27 -1.40 7.87
CA ASN A 85 2.98 -0.77 8.11
C ASN A 85 2.92 0.58 7.40
N ILE A 86 1.72 0.96 6.94
CA ILE A 86 1.51 2.20 6.20
C ILE A 86 0.44 3.03 6.89
N THR A 87 0.79 4.27 7.21
CA THR A 87 -0.13 5.25 7.79
C THR A 87 -0.12 6.53 6.94
N THR A 88 -1.30 7.00 6.58
CA THR A 88 -1.49 8.29 5.90
C THR A 88 -2.62 9.08 6.58
N THR A 89 -2.72 10.35 6.31
CA THR A 89 -3.86 11.16 6.78
C THR A 89 -5.05 11.03 5.87
N ASN A 90 -4.82 10.84 4.57
CA ASN A 90 -5.85 10.74 3.53
C ASN A 90 -5.84 9.36 2.86
N ILE A 91 -6.27 9.30 1.61
CA ILE A 91 -6.52 8.07 0.84
C ILE A 91 -5.26 7.23 0.64
N GLN A 92 -5.43 5.91 0.72
CA GLN A 92 -4.43 4.97 0.21
C GLN A 92 -5.02 4.16 -0.94
N THR A 93 -4.29 4.09 -2.06
CA THR A 93 -4.67 3.29 -3.22
C THR A 93 -3.50 2.43 -3.70
N TYR A 94 -3.75 1.14 -3.80
CA TYR A 94 -2.80 0.14 -4.28
C TYR A 94 -3.30 -0.39 -5.62
N ASN A 95 -2.78 0.15 -6.72
CA ASN A 95 -3.13 -0.25 -8.09
C ASN A 95 -2.22 -1.39 -8.55
N GLY A 96 -2.47 -2.60 -8.07
CA GLY A 96 -1.75 -3.81 -8.43
C GLY A 96 -1.97 -4.92 -7.40
N PRO A 97 -1.55 -6.15 -7.70
CA PRO A 97 -1.59 -7.24 -6.74
C PRO A 97 -0.77 -6.89 -5.49
N VAL A 98 -1.37 -7.01 -4.32
CA VAL A 98 -0.70 -6.75 -3.03
C VAL A 98 -0.25 -8.05 -2.41
N ARG A 99 0.98 -8.07 -1.87
CA ARG A 99 1.51 -9.18 -1.09
C ARG A 99 1.98 -8.69 0.28
N LEU A 100 1.52 -9.36 1.34
CA LEU A 100 1.97 -9.13 2.71
C LEU A 100 3.28 -9.88 2.92
N VAL A 101 4.36 -9.19 3.25
CA VAL A 101 5.72 -9.76 3.26
C VAL A 101 6.40 -9.57 4.61
N GLY A 102 7.01 -10.65 5.13
CA GLY A 102 7.90 -10.61 6.28
C GLY A 102 7.22 -10.45 7.64
N GLY A 103 5.88 -10.35 7.71
CA GLY A 103 5.13 -10.23 8.96
C GLY A 103 3.70 -9.74 8.72
N ASP A 104 2.96 -9.56 9.81
CA ASP A 104 1.61 -8.98 9.79
C ASP A 104 1.69 -7.49 9.40
N ARG A 105 0.64 -6.99 8.74
CA ARG A 105 0.62 -5.61 8.23
C ARG A 105 -0.61 -4.85 8.70
N THR A 106 -0.36 -3.58 8.99
CA THR A 106 -1.40 -2.59 9.30
C THR A 106 -1.35 -1.50 8.24
N VAL A 107 -2.53 -1.18 7.71
CA VAL A 107 -2.78 -0.06 6.81
C VAL A 107 -3.78 0.85 7.50
N SER A 108 -3.44 2.12 7.71
CA SER A 108 -4.30 3.04 8.42
C SER A 108 -4.37 4.42 7.78
N THR A 109 -5.56 5.03 7.83
CA THR A 109 -5.81 6.41 7.44
C THR A 109 -6.57 7.15 8.55
N THR A 110 -6.66 8.48 8.44
CA THR A 110 -7.53 9.27 9.30
C THR A 110 -8.84 9.54 8.57
N ASN A 111 -9.84 8.68 8.78
CA ASN A 111 -11.19 8.85 8.20
C ASN A 111 -11.22 8.96 6.67
N SER A 112 -10.37 8.21 5.98
CA SER A 112 -10.25 8.26 4.51
C SER A 112 -10.17 6.87 3.91
N ASN A 113 -10.52 6.73 2.64
CA ASN A 113 -10.69 5.44 1.98
C ASN A 113 -9.36 4.70 1.79
N VAL A 114 -9.43 3.37 1.89
CA VAL A 114 -8.35 2.45 1.51
C VAL A 114 -8.84 1.55 0.39
N VAL A 115 -8.11 1.55 -0.74
CA VAL A 115 -8.48 0.79 -1.94
C VAL A 115 -7.36 -0.15 -2.34
N PHE A 116 -7.67 -1.44 -2.37
CA PHE A 116 -6.88 -2.49 -2.99
C PHE A 116 -7.51 -2.83 -4.33
N ALA A 117 -6.98 -2.30 -5.42
CA ALA A 117 -7.58 -2.42 -6.76
C ALA A 117 -7.36 -3.80 -7.42
N SER A 118 -6.62 -4.70 -6.79
CA SER A 118 -6.36 -6.06 -7.26
C SER A 118 -6.36 -7.04 -6.09
N THR A 119 -5.79 -8.24 -6.28
CA THR A 119 -5.73 -9.28 -5.25
C THR A 119 -4.85 -8.89 -4.06
N VAL A 120 -5.16 -9.43 -2.87
CA VAL A 120 -4.30 -9.35 -1.69
C VAL A 120 -3.95 -10.77 -1.23
N ASN A 121 -2.67 -11.09 -1.13
CA ASN A 121 -2.18 -12.41 -0.73
C ASN A 121 -1.05 -12.29 0.30
N SER A 122 -0.71 -13.38 0.98
CA SER A 122 0.49 -13.49 1.80
C SER A 122 1.72 -13.96 0.98
N ASP A 123 2.89 -13.95 1.60
CA ASP A 123 4.20 -14.31 1.01
C ASP A 123 4.51 -15.84 1.06
N GLY A 124 3.47 -16.67 1.17
CA GLY A 124 3.61 -18.12 1.39
C GLY A 124 3.49 -18.52 2.86
N THR A 125 3.76 -17.61 3.78
CA THR A 125 3.37 -17.72 5.20
C THR A 125 2.12 -16.87 5.42
N ALA A 126 1.07 -17.44 5.98
CA ALA A 126 -0.17 -16.71 6.21
C ALA A 126 0.07 -15.53 7.17
N ARG A 127 -0.15 -14.30 6.70
CA ARG A 127 0.04 -13.04 7.43
C ARG A 127 -1.31 -12.41 7.75
N ALA A 128 -1.38 -11.70 8.87
CA ALA A 128 -2.55 -10.89 9.18
C ALA A 128 -2.52 -9.54 8.44
N LEU A 129 -3.70 -9.08 8.03
CA LEU A 129 -3.92 -7.72 7.54
C LEU A 129 -4.92 -7.01 8.46
N THR A 130 -4.51 -5.86 8.96
CA THR A 130 -5.40 -4.93 9.68
C THR A 130 -5.56 -3.66 8.85
N VAL A 131 -6.80 -3.24 8.60
CA VAL A 131 -7.12 -1.95 7.98
C VAL A 131 -7.95 -1.14 8.98
N THR A 132 -7.49 0.07 9.28
CA THR A 132 -8.16 0.99 10.21
C THR A 132 -8.26 2.35 9.54
N ASN A 133 -9.44 2.72 9.09
CA ASN A 133 -9.66 3.97 8.35
C ASN A 133 -10.88 4.77 8.83
N GLY A 134 -11.34 4.50 10.05
CA GLY A 134 -12.38 5.28 10.73
C GLY A 134 -13.67 5.35 9.91
N THR A 135 -14.08 6.56 9.54
CA THR A 135 -15.27 6.81 8.69
C THR A 135 -14.98 6.73 7.19
N GLY A 136 -13.80 6.30 6.78
CA GLY A 136 -13.51 5.99 5.38
C GLY A 136 -13.95 4.58 5.00
N ASP A 137 -14.09 4.30 3.71
CA ASP A 137 -14.45 3.00 3.18
C ASP A 137 -13.21 2.14 2.92
N THR A 138 -13.34 0.82 3.11
CA THR A 138 -12.35 -0.16 2.68
C THR A 138 -12.88 -0.93 1.47
N THR A 139 -12.13 -0.92 0.37
CA THR A 139 -12.48 -1.64 -0.86
C THR A 139 -11.40 -2.61 -1.27
N PHE A 140 -11.76 -3.87 -1.42
CA PHE A 140 -10.97 -4.89 -2.10
C PHE A 140 -11.67 -5.24 -3.42
N SER A 141 -11.13 -4.77 -4.53
CA SER A 141 -11.75 -4.97 -5.85
C SER A 141 -11.61 -6.40 -6.40
N SER A 142 -10.83 -7.26 -5.73
CA SER A 142 -10.60 -8.63 -6.15
C SER A 142 -10.46 -9.58 -4.93
N ALA A 143 -10.02 -10.81 -5.17
CA ALA A 143 -9.91 -11.82 -4.12
C ALA A 143 -8.82 -11.48 -3.08
N ILE A 144 -9.09 -11.85 -1.83
CA ILE A 144 -8.15 -11.83 -0.71
C ILE A 144 -7.77 -13.27 -0.38
N GLY A 145 -6.48 -13.57 -0.31
CA GLY A 145 -5.96 -14.88 0.06
C GLY A 145 -6.18 -15.99 -0.96
N GLY A 146 -6.59 -15.66 -2.19
CA GLY A 146 -6.94 -16.66 -3.20
C GLY A 146 -5.77 -17.53 -3.66
N SER A 147 -4.55 -17.02 -3.68
CA SER A 147 -3.35 -17.76 -4.05
C SER A 147 -2.50 -18.15 -2.83
N ALA A 148 -2.44 -17.28 -1.82
CA ALA A 148 -1.77 -17.54 -0.55
C ALA A 148 -2.63 -16.94 0.56
N PRO A 149 -3.21 -17.76 1.45
CA PRO A 149 -4.19 -17.31 2.44
C PRO A 149 -3.65 -16.23 3.35
N VAL A 150 -4.50 -15.25 3.68
CA VAL A 150 -4.28 -14.30 4.77
C VAL A 150 -4.64 -15.02 6.08
N SER A 151 -3.87 -14.83 7.17
CA SER A 151 -4.17 -15.51 8.42
C SER A 151 -5.45 -14.96 9.05
N THR A 152 -5.48 -13.67 9.30
CA THR A 152 -6.66 -12.94 9.80
C THR A 152 -6.83 -11.64 9.05
N LEU A 153 -8.08 -11.21 8.89
CA LEU A 153 -8.42 -9.92 8.32
C LEU A 153 -9.22 -9.13 9.35
N THR A 154 -8.68 -8.00 9.78
CA THR A 154 -9.35 -7.08 10.72
C THR A 154 -9.59 -5.75 10.02
N ILE A 155 -10.85 -5.30 10.00
CA ILE A 155 -11.28 -4.07 9.34
C ILE A 155 -12.02 -3.19 10.34
N THR A 156 -11.67 -1.91 10.39
CA THR A 156 -12.43 -0.86 11.05
C THR A 156 -12.63 0.26 10.03
N SER A 157 -13.84 0.37 9.49
CA SER A 157 -14.20 1.32 8.41
C SER A 157 -15.68 1.65 8.46
N ASP A 158 -16.13 2.66 7.70
CA ASP A 158 -17.57 2.91 7.51
C ASP A 158 -18.20 1.75 6.72
N GLN A 159 -17.65 1.44 5.55
CA GLN A 159 -18.12 0.35 4.71
C GLN A 159 -16.96 -0.58 4.31
N LEU A 160 -17.29 -1.86 4.14
CA LEU A 160 -16.40 -2.86 3.57
C LEU A 160 -17.00 -3.41 2.28
N THR A 161 -16.29 -3.23 1.18
CA THR A 161 -16.55 -3.91 -0.09
C THR A 161 -15.41 -4.87 -0.40
N ALA A 162 -15.71 -6.14 -0.59
CA ALA A 162 -14.70 -7.14 -0.87
C ALA A 162 -15.21 -8.19 -1.88
N GLY A 163 -14.28 -8.75 -2.66
CA GLY A 163 -14.50 -9.95 -3.45
C GLY A 163 -14.45 -11.22 -2.59
N ALA A 164 -14.02 -12.34 -3.17
CA ALA A 164 -13.85 -13.59 -2.43
C ALA A 164 -12.75 -13.46 -1.37
N ILE A 165 -13.00 -13.92 -0.16
CA ILE A 165 -12.08 -13.86 0.97
C ILE A 165 -11.72 -15.29 1.38
N THR A 166 -10.44 -15.62 1.39
CA THR A 166 -9.89 -16.90 1.87
C THR A 166 -8.91 -16.62 3.00
N LEU A 167 -9.24 -17.09 4.20
CA LEU A 167 -8.45 -16.89 5.42
C LEU A 167 -8.09 -18.24 6.05
N ASN A 168 -6.96 -18.28 6.74
CA ASN A 168 -6.62 -19.38 7.65
C ASN A 168 -7.16 -19.16 9.07
N GLY A 169 -7.72 -18.00 9.36
CA GLY A 169 -8.26 -17.61 10.67
C GLY A 169 -9.51 -16.74 10.54
N ALA A 170 -9.66 -15.77 11.44
CA ALA A 170 -10.88 -15.00 11.56
C ALA A 170 -10.95 -13.78 10.62
N LEU A 171 -12.19 -13.45 10.21
CA LEU A 171 -12.55 -12.11 9.76
C LEU A 171 -13.21 -11.37 10.93
N THR A 172 -12.70 -10.16 11.22
CA THR A 172 -13.33 -9.22 12.15
C THR A 172 -13.56 -7.91 11.42
N ALA A 173 -14.80 -7.49 11.29
CA ALA A 173 -15.16 -6.20 10.69
C ALA A 173 -15.99 -5.39 11.69
N THR A 174 -15.53 -4.16 11.97
CA THR A 174 -16.28 -3.13 12.72
C THR A 174 -16.63 -2.04 11.73
N LEU A 175 -17.92 -1.93 11.41
CA LEU A 175 -18.43 -0.99 10.41
C LEU A 175 -19.25 0.07 11.13
N GLY A 176 -19.13 1.34 10.67
CA GLY A 176 -19.83 2.51 11.21
C GLY A 176 -21.26 2.71 10.77
#